data_f047e0f0960e9c882ece5cc0d1447e04
#
_entry.id   f047e0f0960e9c882ece5cc0d1447e04
#
_cell.length_a   1.000
_cell.length_b   1.000
_cell.length_c   1.000
_cell.angle_alpha   90.00
_cell.angle_beta   90.00
_cell.angle_gamma   90.00
#
_symmetry.space_group_name_H-M   'P 1'
#
loop_
_entity.id
_entity.type
_entity.pdbx_description
1 polymer ?
#
loop_
_entity_poly.entity_id
_entity_poly.type
_entity_poly.pdbx_seq_one_letter_code
_entity_poly.pdbx_strand_id
1 'polypeptide(L)'
;MKNLFLKYTFLLLLGGSIFFNTSCAQTSKTMTDKATAVKAVKTAQLTQPNPASDPMNKDGWVLNEELSDEFDGKALDKKKWFIEGQDGDYYIWKGRPPSQFVPHNAILEDGKLKIRTQWEPDYNFVKEAYADGKNKDSYGVFEGKPCPITTAAVITNKRFLYGYMEVKSKVGKSNMTGAFWAIGYEQELDIYEQMGVPKIDGTIKANSVRTAVHDWSPPAVRPTKAFSYDEKNLPYNTADEFHIYGAEWGKDYLKVYRDGQLTAHFTQDELGIDWVLNNPMEIWLDSEVFKWLGVPHQEELPADFEIEYMRVWQKTDDNLLAPQFYGFEGPILYEDNPKPLTMNPERSIPNDYQKFWLIDTASAKYFILNEGMYTTGVNSLEFAGFGKNEKLETDKVVALSPEGAINIPSGEFELSLNVYLEQGRAVKQFYLSFENPKLEIPIDLSGLERRKWTTIKKKISRPTRSSTSDQFKIEVRKVDVPEVKAAKFYVDDIVIRKVR
;
A
#
# COMPACT_ATOMS: atom_id res chain seq x y z
N MET A 1 5.88 36.95 -43.68
CA MET A 1 6.84 38.06 -43.68
C MET A 1 7.97 37.69 -42.71
N LYS A 2 9.14 37.60 -43.33
CA LYS A 2 10.52 37.75 -42.80
C LYS A 2 10.98 37.00 -41.56
N ASN A 3 11.77 35.98 -41.88
CA ASN A 3 13.01 35.47 -41.31
C ASN A 3 13.76 36.40 -40.32
N LEU A 4 14.32 35.81 -39.27
CA LEU A 4 15.70 36.13 -38.90
C LEU A 4 16.41 34.90 -38.26
N PHE A 5 17.42 34.41 -39.01
CA PHE A 5 18.47 33.50 -38.57
C PHE A 5 19.52 34.26 -37.77
N LEU A 6 20.05 33.68 -36.71
CA LEU A 6 21.38 34.05 -36.25
C LEU A 6 22.19 32.80 -35.91
N LYS A 7 23.26 32.64 -36.73
CA LYS A 7 24.37 31.69 -36.54
C LYS A 7 25.34 32.27 -35.50
N TYR A 8 25.87 31.44 -34.64
CA TYR A 8 27.20 31.68 -34.08
C TYR A 8 28.11 30.46 -34.17
N THR A 9 29.31 30.77 -34.56
CA THR A 9 30.39 30.00 -35.14
C THR A 9 31.32 29.47 -34.04
N PHE A 10 31.90 28.29 -34.35
CA PHE A 10 33.02 27.63 -33.70
C PHE A 10 34.22 28.55 -33.37
N LEU A 11 34.89 28.27 -32.24
CA LEU A 11 36.33 28.48 -32.13
C LEU A 11 37.02 27.37 -31.33
N LEU A 12 37.86 26.61 -32.03
CA LEU A 12 38.85 25.65 -31.52
C LEU A 12 40.08 26.44 -31.04
N LEU A 13 40.67 26.01 -29.93
CA LEU A 13 42.07 26.30 -29.64
C LEU A 13 42.76 25.07 -29.02
N LEU A 14 43.74 24.60 -29.78
CA LEU A 14 44.74 23.57 -29.45
C LEU A 14 45.91 24.16 -28.70
N GLY A 15 46.61 23.35 -27.91
CA GLY A 15 47.98 23.52 -27.43
C GLY A 15 48.11 23.03 -25.98
N GLY A 16 48.95 22.16 -25.58
CA GLY A 16 50.19 21.57 -26.06
C GLY A 16 50.91 21.02 -24.84
N SER A 17 51.47 19.89 -24.97
CA SER A 17 52.24 19.09 -24.00
C SER A 17 53.44 19.78 -23.42
N ILE A 18 53.94 19.35 -22.25
CA ILE A 18 55.38 19.05 -22.00
C ILE A 18 55.49 18.18 -20.71
N PHE A 19 56.29 17.11 -20.88
CA PHE A 19 56.82 16.19 -19.86
C PHE A 19 57.86 16.85 -18.95
N PHE A 20 58.06 16.34 -17.75
CA PHE A 20 59.36 15.98 -17.21
C PHE A 20 59.28 14.98 -16.04
N ASN A 21 59.96 13.85 -16.22
CA ASN A 21 60.39 12.91 -15.18
C ASN A 21 61.54 13.45 -14.37
N THR A 22 61.62 13.12 -13.09
CA THR A 22 62.89 12.68 -12.48
C THR A 22 62.68 11.92 -11.19
N SER A 23 63.29 10.78 -11.13
CA SER A 23 63.48 9.84 -10.03
C SER A 23 64.57 10.35 -9.09
N CYS A 24 64.48 10.12 -7.78
CA CYS A 24 65.62 9.65 -6.99
C CYS A 24 65.18 9.03 -5.65
N ALA A 25 65.69 7.83 -5.43
CA ALA A 25 65.60 7.06 -4.21
C ALA A 25 66.64 7.50 -3.17
N GLN A 26 66.33 7.45 -1.88
CA GLN A 26 67.30 7.03 -0.87
C GLN A 26 66.63 6.48 0.41
N THR A 27 67.17 5.38 0.83
CA THR A 27 66.94 4.54 2.00
C THR A 27 67.38 5.16 3.30
N SER A 28 66.67 4.98 4.42
CA SER A 28 67.31 4.66 5.70
C SER A 28 66.31 4.01 6.70
N LYS A 29 66.89 3.17 7.53
CA LYS A 29 66.36 2.08 8.38
C LYS A 29 65.64 2.52 9.66
N THR A 30 64.68 1.66 10.04
CA THR A 30 64.33 1.13 11.39
C THR A 30 64.00 2.07 12.53
N MET A 31 62.77 1.91 13.00
CA MET A 31 62.49 1.45 14.37
C MET A 31 61.06 0.99 14.50
N THR A 32 60.93 -0.16 15.17
CA THR A 32 59.71 -0.89 15.51
C THR A 32 58.85 -0.11 16.47
N ASP A 33 57.56 0.04 16.10
CA ASP A 33 56.49 0.12 17.09
C ASP A 33 55.24 -0.63 16.57
N LYS A 34 54.87 -1.63 17.34
CA LYS A 34 53.66 -2.42 17.16
C LYS A 34 52.46 -1.55 17.53
N ALA A 35 51.89 -0.89 16.57
CA ALA A 35 50.54 -0.33 16.67
C ALA A 35 49.56 -1.30 15.99
N THR A 36 48.71 -1.89 16.79
CA THR A 36 47.62 -2.78 16.38
C THR A 36 46.73 -2.02 15.43
N ALA A 37 46.84 -2.31 14.14
CA ALA A 37 45.94 -1.78 13.13
C ALA A 37 44.56 -2.44 13.31
N VAL A 38 43.65 -1.74 13.97
CA VAL A 38 42.21 -2.02 13.90
C VAL A 38 41.81 -1.74 12.44
N LYS A 39 41.64 -2.82 11.68
CA LYS A 39 40.99 -2.76 10.39
C LYS A 39 39.57 -2.24 10.61
N ALA A 40 39.33 -0.97 10.38
CA ALA A 40 38.00 -0.45 10.16
C ALA A 40 37.46 -1.12 8.91
N VAL A 41 36.65 -2.16 9.09
CA VAL A 41 35.78 -2.66 8.05
C VAL A 41 34.80 -1.50 7.77
N LYS A 42 35.06 -0.72 6.75
CA LYS A 42 34.04 0.12 6.11
C LYS A 42 32.99 -0.87 5.59
N THR A 43 31.97 -1.09 6.37
CA THR A 43 30.70 -1.60 5.86
C THR A 43 30.28 -0.57 4.83
N ALA A 44 30.39 -0.91 3.54
CA ALA A 44 29.74 -0.16 2.50
C ALA A 44 28.26 -0.22 2.89
N GLN A 45 27.70 0.87 3.39
CA GLN A 45 26.25 1.05 3.41
C GLN A 45 25.85 0.93 1.94
N LEU A 46 25.21 -0.17 1.59
CA LEU A 46 24.50 -0.29 0.32
C LEU A 46 23.52 0.89 0.33
N THR A 47 23.75 1.85 -0.51
CA THR A 47 22.81 2.96 -0.70
C THR A 47 21.55 2.35 -1.25
N GLN A 48 20.47 2.43 -0.48
CA GLN A 48 19.14 1.95 -0.95
C GLN A 48 18.79 2.66 -2.25
N PRO A 49 18.14 1.98 -3.21
CA PRO A 49 17.75 2.61 -4.46
C PRO A 49 16.78 3.76 -4.21
N ASN A 50 16.96 4.85 -4.93
CA ASN A 50 16.03 5.97 -4.92
C ASN A 50 14.93 5.77 -5.97
N PRO A 51 13.75 6.43 -5.83
CA PRO A 51 12.73 6.42 -6.86
C PRO A 51 13.25 6.89 -8.22
N ALA A 52 12.80 6.28 -9.30
CA ALA A 52 13.15 6.75 -10.64
C ALA A 52 12.68 8.20 -10.90
N SER A 53 11.61 8.62 -10.26
CA SER A 53 11.08 10.00 -10.30
C SER A 53 11.95 11.01 -9.53
N ASP A 54 12.75 10.54 -8.56
CA ASP A 54 13.64 11.37 -7.74
C ASP A 54 14.98 10.67 -7.48
N PRO A 55 15.82 10.50 -8.50
CA PRO A 55 17.07 9.75 -8.39
C PRO A 55 18.09 10.37 -7.44
N MET A 56 17.93 11.63 -7.09
CA MET A 56 18.77 12.33 -6.10
C MET A 56 18.16 12.32 -4.69
N ASN A 57 17.00 11.73 -4.53
CA ASN A 57 16.23 11.69 -3.28
C ASN A 57 16.06 13.05 -2.60
N LYS A 58 15.69 14.04 -3.37
CA LYS A 58 15.47 15.42 -2.87
C LYS A 58 14.24 15.51 -1.97
N ASP A 59 13.26 14.64 -2.20
CA ASP A 59 11.99 14.60 -1.49
C ASP A 59 12.04 13.76 -0.22
N GLY A 60 13.19 13.15 0.11
CA GLY A 60 13.38 12.41 1.36
C GLY A 60 12.66 11.06 1.42
N TRP A 61 12.63 10.36 0.30
CA TRP A 61 12.05 9.01 0.21
C TRP A 61 12.89 7.99 0.97
N VAL A 62 12.22 7.09 1.66
CA VAL A 62 12.82 5.93 2.34
C VAL A 62 12.19 4.67 1.80
N LEU A 63 13.04 3.76 1.30
CA LEU A 63 12.59 2.46 0.79
C LEU A 63 11.89 1.67 1.90
N ASN A 64 10.71 1.15 1.56
CA ASN A 64 9.98 0.22 2.40
C ASN A 64 10.39 -1.20 2.02
N GLU A 65 11.36 -1.77 2.76
CA GLU A 65 11.91 -3.11 2.47
C GLU A 65 10.88 -4.24 2.66
N GLU A 66 9.85 -4.04 3.49
CA GLU A 66 8.82 -5.05 3.72
C GLU A 66 7.85 -5.19 2.54
N LEU A 67 7.72 -4.13 1.76
CA LEU A 67 6.87 -4.09 0.56
C LEU A 67 7.68 -4.16 -0.75
N SER A 68 9.01 -4.07 -0.69
CA SER A 68 9.85 -4.04 -1.89
C SER A 68 10.51 -5.39 -2.12
N ASP A 69 10.70 -5.74 -3.39
CA ASP A 69 11.38 -6.98 -3.80
C ASP A 69 12.14 -6.78 -5.09
N GLU A 70 13.39 -7.25 -5.12
CA GLU A 70 14.26 -7.25 -6.30
C GLU A 70 14.11 -8.54 -7.12
N PHE A 71 13.31 -9.50 -6.66
CA PHE A 71 13.06 -10.79 -7.28
C PHE A 71 14.31 -11.60 -7.62
N ASP A 72 15.41 -11.38 -6.87
CA ASP A 72 16.70 -12.04 -7.08
C ASP A 72 16.82 -13.39 -6.31
N GLY A 73 15.77 -13.76 -5.57
CA GLY A 73 15.65 -15.00 -4.83
C GLY A 73 15.42 -16.23 -5.71
N LYS A 74 15.29 -17.40 -5.06
CA LYS A 74 14.94 -18.68 -5.73
C LYS A 74 13.45 -18.99 -5.67
N ALA A 75 12.72 -18.31 -4.78
CA ALA A 75 11.28 -18.41 -4.59
C ALA A 75 10.80 -17.09 -3.97
N LEU A 76 9.54 -16.74 -4.18
CA LEU A 76 8.89 -15.60 -3.55
C LEU A 76 8.92 -15.77 -2.01
N ASP A 77 9.29 -14.69 -1.32
CA ASP A 77 9.27 -14.67 0.13
C ASP A 77 7.81 -14.67 0.62
N LYS A 78 7.38 -15.78 1.22
CA LYS A 78 6.04 -15.96 1.77
C LYS A 78 5.68 -14.97 2.89
N LYS A 79 6.64 -14.24 3.45
CA LYS A 79 6.37 -13.16 4.40
C LYS A 79 5.93 -11.88 3.71
N LYS A 80 6.38 -11.68 2.46
CA LYS A 80 6.05 -10.52 1.63
C LYS A 80 4.86 -10.80 0.71
N TRP A 81 4.77 -12.02 0.15
CA TRP A 81 3.89 -12.35 -0.95
C TRP A 81 2.91 -13.47 -0.63
N PHE A 82 1.66 -13.25 -0.97
CA PHE A 82 0.65 -14.28 -1.16
C PHE A 82 0.53 -14.57 -2.66
N ILE A 83 0.40 -15.84 -3.03
CA ILE A 83 0.21 -16.25 -4.43
C ILE A 83 -1.19 -16.83 -4.52
N GLU A 84 -2.01 -16.33 -5.43
CA GLU A 84 -3.38 -16.80 -5.63
C GLU A 84 -3.42 -18.30 -5.99
N GLY A 85 -4.27 -19.03 -5.31
CA GLY A 85 -4.39 -20.49 -5.42
C GLY A 85 -3.36 -21.29 -4.64
N GLN A 86 -2.46 -20.63 -3.88
CA GLN A 86 -1.50 -21.33 -3.04
C GLN A 86 -2.23 -22.14 -1.94
N ASP A 87 -1.87 -23.40 -1.83
CA ASP A 87 -2.49 -24.35 -0.88
C ASP A 87 -4.02 -24.49 -1.07
N GLY A 88 -4.55 -24.08 -2.24
CA GLY A 88 -5.96 -24.06 -2.57
C GLY A 88 -6.70 -22.80 -2.15
N ASP A 89 -5.99 -21.83 -1.55
CA ASP A 89 -6.57 -20.59 -1.06
C ASP A 89 -6.54 -19.50 -2.13
N TYR A 90 -7.65 -18.76 -2.22
CA TYR A 90 -7.81 -17.57 -3.04
C TYR A 90 -8.26 -16.41 -2.17
N TYR A 91 -7.76 -15.22 -2.47
CA TYR A 91 -7.99 -14.04 -1.65
C TYR A 91 -9.30 -13.33 -2.00
N ILE A 92 -9.41 -12.81 -3.22
CA ILE A 92 -10.60 -12.08 -3.68
C ILE A 92 -11.31 -12.85 -4.80
N TRP A 93 -10.56 -13.23 -5.84
CA TRP A 93 -11.08 -14.03 -6.95
C TRP A 93 -10.01 -14.97 -7.53
N LYS A 94 -10.43 -15.82 -8.42
CA LYS A 94 -9.60 -16.92 -8.94
C LYS A 94 -9.02 -16.64 -10.34
N GLY A 95 -9.06 -15.39 -10.77
CA GLY A 95 -8.74 -14.95 -12.12
C GLY A 95 -9.99 -14.67 -12.95
N ARG A 96 -9.81 -14.13 -14.12
CA ARG A 96 -10.88 -13.74 -15.05
C ARG A 96 -11.08 -14.79 -16.13
N PRO A 97 -12.22 -15.51 -16.16
CA PRO A 97 -12.47 -16.54 -17.16
C PRO A 97 -12.26 -16.02 -18.61
N PRO A 98 -11.66 -16.85 -19.48
CA PRO A 98 -11.34 -18.26 -19.30
C PRO A 98 -10.07 -18.56 -18.49
N SER A 99 -9.27 -17.57 -18.12
CA SER A 99 -8.03 -17.80 -17.36
C SER A 99 -8.29 -18.00 -15.86
N GLN A 100 -7.46 -18.84 -15.24
CA GLN A 100 -7.45 -19.08 -13.81
C GLN A 100 -6.05 -18.82 -13.24
N PHE A 101 -6.00 -18.18 -12.07
CA PHE A 101 -4.77 -18.04 -11.31
C PHE A 101 -4.33 -19.37 -10.71
N VAL A 102 -3.04 -19.66 -10.86
CA VAL A 102 -2.41 -20.87 -10.34
C VAL A 102 -1.00 -20.56 -9.83
N PRO A 103 -0.59 -21.13 -8.69
CA PRO A 103 0.65 -20.73 -8.04
C PRO A 103 1.91 -21.13 -8.81
N HIS A 104 1.89 -22.18 -9.64
CA HIS A 104 3.04 -22.63 -10.40
C HIS A 104 3.40 -21.70 -11.56
N ASN A 105 2.57 -20.72 -11.88
CA ASN A 105 2.80 -19.70 -12.89
C ASN A 105 3.44 -18.42 -12.34
N ALA A 106 3.66 -18.33 -11.03
CA ALA A 106 4.48 -17.28 -10.41
C ALA A 106 5.91 -17.80 -10.25
N ILE A 107 6.80 -17.43 -11.17
CA ILE A 107 8.14 -18.04 -11.33
C ILE A 107 9.22 -16.99 -11.06
N LEU A 108 10.19 -17.30 -10.19
CA LEU A 108 11.43 -16.53 -10.08
C LEU A 108 12.49 -17.18 -10.96
N GLU A 109 12.89 -16.48 -12.01
CA GLU A 109 13.89 -16.94 -12.96
C GLU A 109 14.66 -15.75 -13.55
N ASP A 110 15.96 -15.90 -13.75
CA ASP A 110 16.84 -14.86 -14.31
C ASP A 110 16.80 -13.53 -13.55
N GLY A 111 16.63 -13.58 -12.21
CA GLY A 111 16.55 -12.38 -11.37
C GLY A 111 15.29 -11.55 -11.63
N LYS A 112 14.20 -12.19 -11.97
CA LYS A 112 12.90 -11.55 -12.25
C LYS A 112 11.74 -12.41 -11.76
N LEU A 113 10.65 -11.77 -11.43
CA LEU A 113 9.35 -12.42 -11.35
C LEU A 113 8.77 -12.52 -12.76
N LYS A 114 8.42 -13.74 -13.16
CA LYS A 114 7.69 -14.06 -14.37
C LYS A 114 6.30 -14.54 -14.00
N ILE A 115 5.28 -13.77 -14.35
CA ILE A 115 3.89 -14.20 -14.29
C ILE A 115 3.61 -14.85 -15.65
N ARG A 116 3.66 -16.17 -15.67
CA ARG A 116 3.54 -16.97 -16.88
C ARG A 116 2.09 -17.24 -17.21
N THR A 117 1.71 -17.01 -18.44
CA THR A 117 0.43 -17.49 -18.97
C THR A 117 0.70 -18.71 -19.83
N GLN A 118 -0.06 -19.79 -19.61
CA GLN A 118 0.12 -21.08 -20.30
C GLN A 118 -1.20 -21.63 -20.82
N TRP A 119 -1.08 -22.50 -21.85
CA TRP A 119 -2.17 -23.31 -22.34
C TRP A 119 -2.05 -24.71 -21.72
N GLU A 120 -2.94 -25.04 -20.75
CA GLU A 120 -2.86 -26.27 -19.94
C GLU A 120 -4.15 -27.09 -20.01
N PRO A 121 -4.35 -27.89 -21.07
CA PRO A 121 -5.59 -28.65 -21.29
C PRO A 121 -5.86 -29.71 -20.21
N ASP A 122 -4.84 -30.18 -19.52
CA ASP A 122 -4.94 -31.19 -18.47
C ASP A 122 -5.11 -30.59 -17.07
N TYR A 123 -5.11 -29.26 -16.93
CA TYR A 123 -5.32 -28.61 -15.67
C TYR A 123 -6.76 -28.80 -15.18
N ASN A 124 -6.94 -29.09 -13.88
CA ASN A 124 -8.25 -29.27 -13.28
C ASN A 124 -8.85 -27.93 -12.84
N PHE A 125 -9.42 -27.21 -13.79
CA PHE A 125 -10.03 -25.91 -13.55
C PHE A 125 -11.17 -25.96 -12.53
N VAL A 126 -11.32 -24.88 -11.77
CA VAL A 126 -12.43 -24.72 -10.84
C VAL A 126 -13.76 -24.70 -11.61
N LYS A 127 -14.70 -25.49 -11.12
CA LYS A 127 -16.04 -25.62 -11.75
C LYS A 127 -17.03 -24.64 -11.13
N GLU A 128 -16.73 -23.38 -11.19
CA GLU A 128 -17.59 -22.31 -10.72
C GLU A 128 -18.03 -21.43 -11.90
N ALA A 129 -19.28 -21.01 -11.90
CA ALA A 129 -19.72 -19.96 -12.81
C ALA A 129 -19.09 -18.64 -12.35
N TYR A 130 -18.60 -17.86 -13.31
CA TYR A 130 -18.16 -16.49 -12.98
C TYR A 130 -19.34 -15.68 -12.43
N ALA A 131 -19.10 -14.88 -11.40
CA ALA A 131 -20.12 -14.21 -10.60
C ALA A 131 -21.06 -13.26 -11.37
N ASP A 132 -20.75 -12.91 -12.63
CA ASP A 132 -21.60 -12.05 -13.45
C ASP A 132 -22.88 -12.72 -13.95
N GLY A 133 -22.98 -14.06 -13.82
CA GLY A 133 -24.17 -14.85 -14.15
C GLY A 133 -24.69 -14.74 -15.59
N LYS A 134 -24.04 -13.94 -16.43
CA LYS A 134 -24.51 -13.57 -17.77
C LYS A 134 -23.79 -14.30 -18.89
N ASN A 135 -22.68 -14.97 -18.62
CA ASN A 135 -21.82 -15.56 -19.63
C ASN A 135 -21.75 -17.07 -19.56
N LYS A 136 -21.62 -17.70 -20.74
CA LYS A 136 -21.32 -19.13 -20.88
C LYS A 136 -19.84 -19.44 -20.60
N ASP A 137 -19.08 -18.43 -20.17
CA ASP A 137 -17.67 -18.56 -19.89
C ASP A 137 -17.47 -19.07 -18.47
N SER A 138 -16.50 -19.95 -18.33
CA SER A 138 -16.01 -20.46 -17.06
C SER A 138 -14.51 -20.62 -17.14
N TYR A 139 -13.88 -20.93 -16.02
CA TYR A 139 -12.44 -21.23 -16.04
C TYR A 139 -12.16 -22.40 -17.01
N GLY A 140 -11.21 -22.19 -17.93
CA GLY A 140 -10.86 -23.16 -18.98
C GLY A 140 -11.83 -23.22 -20.15
N VAL A 141 -12.89 -22.37 -20.21
CA VAL A 141 -13.88 -22.39 -21.29
C VAL A 141 -14.24 -20.98 -21.72
N PHE A 142 -14.19 -20.74 -23.04
CA PHE A 142 -14.62 -19.50 -23.68
C PHE A 142 -15.64 -19.76 -24.76
N GLU A 143 -16.78 -19.09 -24.74
CA GLU A 143 -17.92 -19.29 -25.68
C GLU A 143 -18.33 -20.75 -25.84
N GLY A 144 -18.24 -21.53 -24.76
CA GLY A 144 -18.57 -22.94 -24.73
C GLY A 144 -17.53 -23.86 -25.35
N LYS A 145 -16.34 -23.37 -25.70
CA LYS A 145 -15.20 -24.14 -26.24
C LYS A 145 -14.07 -24.22 -25.22
N PRO A 146 -13.26 -25.30 -25.22
CA PRO A 146 -12.07 -25.37 -24.41
C PRO A 146 -11.12 -24.18 -24.67
N CYS A 147 -10.75 -23.50 -23.62
CA CYS A 147 -9.79 -22.40 -23.61
C CYS A 147 -8.99 -22.47 -22.31
N PRO A 148 -8.15 -23.52 -22.14
CA PRO A 148 -7.52 -23.88 -20.88
C PRO A 148 -6.33 -23.00 -20.57
N ILE A 149 -6.58 -21.77 -20.17
CA ILE A 149 -5.54 -20.78 -19.86
C ILE A 149 -5.34 -20.73 -18.36
N THR A 150 -4.10 -20.93 -17.92
CA THR A 150 -3.65 -20.67 -16.57
C THR A 150 -2.71 -19.47 -16.55
N THR A 151 -2.71 -18.71 -15.46
CA THR A 151 -1.85 -17.55 -15.25
C THR A 151 -1.57 -17.40 -13.75
N ALA A 152 -1.05 -16.27 -13.27
CA ALA A 152 -0.86 -16.06 -11.84
C ALA A 152 -1.16 -14.63 -11.41
N ALA A 153 -1.42 -14.49 -10.12
CA ALA A 153 -1.40 -13.24 -9.39
C ALA A 153 -0.59 -13.39 -8.10
N VAL A 154 0.19 -12.36 -7.78
CA VAL A 154 0.94 -12.26 -6.53
C VAL A 154 0.58 -10.97 -5.83
N ILE A 155 0.42 -11.04 -4.50
CA ILE A 155 -0.18 -9.98 -3.70
C ILE A 155 0.73 -9.70 -2.52
N THR A 156 0.96 -8.44 -2.15
CA THR A 156 1.67 -8.12 -0.92
C THR A 156 0.85 -8.51 0.30
N ASN A 157 1.48 -9.20 1.27
CA ASN A 157 0.82 -9.56 2.53
C ASN A 157 0.52 -8.35 3.42
N LYS A 158 1.17 -7.22 3.15
CA LYS A 158 1.03 -5.99 3.91
C LYS A 158 0.45 -4.89 3.05
N ARG A 159 -0.26 -3.99 3.71
CA ARG A 159 -0.81 -2.77 3.14
C ARG A 159 0.03 -1.57 3.54
N PHE A 160 -0.11 -0.50 2.80
CA PHE A 160 0.46 0.80 3.17
C PHE A 160 -0.50 1.93 2.80
N LEU A 161 -0.33 3.06 3.44
CA LEU A 161 -1.07 4.27 3.17
C LEU A 161 -0.10 5.35 2.73
N TYR A 162 -0.30 5.84 1.51
CA TYR A 162 0.49 6.87 0.84
C TYR A 162 1.96 6.51 0.63
N GLY A 163 2.50 6.92 -0.48
CA GLY A 163 3.88 6.67 -0.85
C GLY A 163 4.10 6.75 -2.37
N TYR A 164 5.28 6.37 -2.78
CA TYR A 164 5.62 6.17 -4.18
C TYR A 164 5.88 4.68 -4.41
N MET A 165 5.31 4.13 -5.45
CA MET A 165 5.49 2.74 -5.84
C MET A 165 5.85 2.66 -7.32
N GLU A 166 6.77 1.76 -7.66
CA GLU A 166 7.16 1.53 -9.04
C GLU A 166 7.54 0.07 -9.30
N VAL A 167 7.35 -0.32 -10.54
CA VAL A 167 7.87 -1.58 -11.08
C VAL A 167 8.68 -1.31 -12.34
N LYS A 168 9.70 -2.12 -12.58
CA LYS A 168 10.33 -2.22 -13.89
C LYS A 168 9.88 -3.49 -14.55
N SER A 169 9.13 -3.38 -15.62
CA SER A 169 8.40 -4.51 -16.20
C SER A 169 8.26 -4.45 -17.72
N LYS A 170 7.92 -5.62 -18.28
CA LYS A 170 7.62 -5.83 -19.69
C LYS A 170 6.48 -6.86 -19.77
N VAL A 171 5.36 -6.49 -20.39
CA VAL A 171 4.22 -7.41 -20.55
C VAL A 171 4.52 -8.53 -21.53
N GLY A 172 3.87 -9.68 -21.38
CA GLY A 172 4.01 -10.83 -22.27
C GLY A 172 3.50 -10.54 -23.69
N LYS A 173 4.18 -11.05 -24.72
CA LYS A 173 3.80 -10.85 -26.12
C LYS A 173 2.64 -11.74 -26.53
N SER A 174 1.49 -11.54 -25.91
CA SER A 174 0.24 -12.28 -26.15
C SER A 174 -0.96 -11.38 -25.91
N ASN A 175 -2.17 -11.89 -26.18
CA ASN A 175 -3.42 -11.21 -25.82
C ASN A 175 -3.74 -11.39 -24.33
N MET A 176 -2.79 -11.02 -23.49
CA MET A 176 -2.92 -11.04 -22.02
C MET A 176 -2.55 -9.68 -21.46
N THR A 177 -3.11 -9.36 -20.32
CA THR A 177 -2.72 -8.15 -19.59
C THR A 177 -1.39 -8.36 -18.87
N GLY A 178 -0.76 -7.25 -18.51
CA GLY A 178 0.15 -7.16 -17.38
C GLY A 178 -0.32 -5.98 -16.55
N ALA A 179 -0.67 -6.24 -15.31
CA ALA A 179 -1.22 -5.24 -14.41
C ALA A 179 -0.35 -5.07 -13.16
N PHE A 180 -0.18 -3.82 -12.77
CA PHE A 180 0.37 -3.38 -11.51
C PHE A 180 -0.64 -2.44 -10.87
N TRP A 181 -1.23 -2.90 -9.80
CA TRP A 181 -2.35 -2.21 -9.18
C TRP A 181 -2.37 -2.41 -7.68
N ALA A 182 -3.16 -1.63 -6.99
CA ALA A 182 -3.31 -1.68 -5.55
C ALA A 182 -4.79 -1.60 -5.18
N ILE A 183 -5.18 -2.34 -4.15
CA ILE A 183 -6.56 -2.42 -3.72
C ILE A 183 -6.67 -2.29 -2.20
N GLY A 184 -7.73 -1.64 -1.75
CA GLY A 184 -8.07 -1.48 -0.35
C GLY A 184 -9.57 -1.56 -0.13
N TYR A 185 -10.03 -1.07 1.01
CA TYR A 185 -11.45 -1.12 1.32
C TYR A 185 -12.25 -0.21 0.37
N GLU A 186 -13.09 -0.81 -0.47
CA GLU A 186 -13.95 -0.18 -1.48
C GLU A 186 -13.23 0.76 -2.46
N GLN A 187 -11.92 0.60 -2.62
CA GLN A 187 -11.09 1.42 -3.52
C GLN A 187 -10.05 0.58 -4.25
N GLU A 188 -9.70 1.01 -5.46
CA GLU A 188 -8.67 0.40 -6.28
C GLU A 188 -7.93 1.47 -7.06
N LEU A 189 -6.63 1.30 -7.18
CA LEU A 189 -5.75 2.11 -8.02
C LEU A 189 -5.00 1.19 -8.97
N ASP A 190 -5.34 1.22 -10.23
CA ASP A 190 -4.53 0.63 -11.29
C ASP A 190 -3.42 1.61 -11.64
N ILE A 191 -2.20 1.34 -11.19
CA ILE A 191 -1.05 2.15 -11.58
C ILE A 191 -0.87 2.02 -13.08
N TYR A 192 -0.98 0.80 -13.56
CA TYR A 192 -1.18 0.53 -14.97
C TYR A 192 -1.89 -0.79 -15.25
N GLU A 193 -2.66 -0.77 -16.34
CA GLU A 193 -3.07 -1.93 -17.12
C GLU A 193 -2.47 -1.81 -18.52
N GLN A 194 -1.79 -2.86 -18.95
CA GLN A 194 -1.17 -2.97 -20.27
C GLN A 194 -1.65 -4.24 -20.96
N MET A 195 -1.55 -4.30 -22.27
CA MET A 195 -1.81 -5.52 -23.03
C MET A 195 -0.73 -5.73 -24.11
N GLY A 196 -0.17 -6.93 -24.14
CA GLY A 196 0.94 -7.23 -25.04
C GLY A 196 0.56 -7.16 -26.51
N VAL A 197 -0.47 -7.90 -26.92
CA VAL A 197 -0.97 -7.95 -28.31
C VAL A 197 -2.50 -8.00 -28.31
N PRO A 198 -3.21 -6.87 -28.11
CA PRO A 198 -4.67 -6.86 -28.16
C PRO A 198 -5.16 -7.23 -29.57
N LYS A 199 -6.15 -8.12 -29.64
CA LYS A 199 -6.73 -8.62 -30.91
C LYS A 199 -7.93 -7.80 -31.36
N ILE A 200 -8.57 -7.12 -30.44
CA ILE A 200 -9.72 -6.25 -30.71
C ILE A 200 -9.29 -4.82 -30.42
N ASP A 201 -9.54 -3.93 -31.36
CA ASP A 201 -9.27 -2.51 -31.16
C ASP A 201 -10.21 -1.96 -30.04
N GLY A 202 -9.61 -1.49 -29.01
CA GLY A 202 -10.30 -1.09 -27.79
C GLY A 202 -9.57 -0.01 -27.02
N THR A 203 -9.86 0.05 -25.72
CA THR A 203 -9.32 1.07 -24.82
C THR A 203 -7.85 0.92 -24.55
N ILE A 204 -7.34 -0.32 -24.48
CA ILE A 204 -5.91 -0.63 -24.27
C ILE A 204 -5.32 -1.11 -25.60
N LYS A 205 -4.24 -0.50 -26.01
CA LYS A 205 -3.47 -0.87 -27.23
C LYS A 205 -2.09 -1.37 -26.84
N ALA A 206 -1.39 -2.06 -27.75
CA ALA A 206 -0.03 -2.55 -27.51
C ALA A 206 0.97 -1.43 -27.13
N ASN A 207 0.69 -0.21 -27.57
CA ASN A 207 1.50 0.99 -27.30
C ASN A 207 0.73 2.02 -26.44
N SER A 208 -0.04 1.55 -25.47
CA SER A 208 -0.73 2.40 -24.49
C SER A 208 -0.64 1.83 -23.09
N VAL A 209 -0.78 2.72 -22.12
CA VAL A 209 -0.83 2.40 -20.69
C VAL A 209 -2.08 3.06 -20.13
N ARG A 210 -2.88 2.29 -19.41
CA ARG A 210 -4.06 2.80 -18.71
C ARG A 210 -3.79 2.88 -17.21
N THR A 211 -4.06 4.03 -16.62
CA THR A 211 -4.19 4.21 -15.17
C THR A 211 -5.67 4.39 -14.84
N ALA A 212 -6.15 3.74 -13.77
CA ALA A 212 -7.54 3.88 -13.34
C ALA A 212 -7.68 3.97 -11.82
N VAL A 213 -8.77 4.59 -11.38
CA VAL A 213 -9.23 4.59 -9.99
C VAL A 213 -10.65 4.05 -9.99
N HIS A 214 -10.89 3.00 -9.21
CA HIS A 214 -12.21 2.39 -9.10
C HIS A 214 -12.77 2.55 -7.69
N ASP A 215 -14.04 2.92 -7.64
CA ASP A 215 -14.87 2.93 -6.45
C ASP A 215 -15.74 1.66 -6.42
N TRP A 216 -15.48 0.77 -5.49
CA TRP A 216 -16.22 -0.48 -5.30
C TRP A 216 -17.38 -0.36 -4.32
N SER A 217 -17.68 0.83 -3.83
CA SER A 217 -18.87 1.05 -3.00
C SER A 217 -20.16 0.72 -3.74
N PRO A 218 -21.28 0.41 -3.05
CA PRO A 218 -22.55 0.10 -3.70
C PRO A 218 -23.02 1.23 -4.62
N PRO A 219 -23.63 0.92 -5.80
CA PRO A 219 -24.10 1.92 -6.77
C PRO A 219 -25.07 2.95 -6.21
N ALA A 220 -25.82 2.61 -5.16
CA ALA A 220 -26.74 3.51 -4.50
C ALA A 220 -26.02 4.65 -3.73
N VAL A 221 -24.78 4.37 -3.29
CA VAL A 221 -23.94 5.33 -2.56
C VAL A 221 -23.12 6.17 -3.53
N ARG A 222 -22.58 5.53 -4.56
CA ARG A 222 -21.72 6.16 -5.57
C ARG A 222 -22.21 5.84 -6.98
N PRO A 223 -22.83 6.76 -7.67
CA PRO A 223 -23.28 6.55 -9.07
C PRO A 223 -22.11 6.49 -10.05
N THR A 224 -21.04 7.25 -9.83
CA THR A 224 -19.81 7.22 -10.63
C THR A 224 -18.84 6.22 -10.00
N LYS A 225 -18.27 5.33 -10.80
CA LYS A 225 -17.56 4.15 -10.31
C LYS A 225 -16.11 4.01 -10.73
N ALA A 226 -15.67 4.78 -11.71
CA ALA A 226 -14.32 4.71 -12.20
C ALA A 226 -13.88 6.00 -12.86
N PHE A 227 -12.65 6.35 -12.63
CA PHE A 227 -11.89 7.33 -13.38
C PHE A 227 -10.79 6.60 -14.15
N SER A 228 -10.45 7.02 -15.37
CA SER A 228 -9.31 6.46 -16.09
C SER A 228 -8.57 7.50 -16.91
N TYR A 229 -7.26 7.31 -16.99
CA TYR A 229 -6.34 8.08 -17.82
C TYR A 229 -5.56 7.12 -18.73
N ASP A 230 -5.58 7.39 -20.04
CA ASP A 230 -4.86 6.58 -21.02
C ASP A 230 -3.68 7.38 -21.60
N GLU A 231 -2.45 6.93 -21.35
CA GLU A 231 -1.29 7.38 -22.08
C GLU A 231 -1.20 6.57 -23.38
N LYS A 232 -1.43 7.24 -24.52
CA LYS A 232 -1.58 6.61 -25.85
C LYS A 232 -0.40 6.95 -26.77
N ASN A 233 -0.22 6.10 -27.79
CA ASN A 233 0.78 6.31 -28.85
C ASN A 233 2.21 6.40 -28.30
N LEU A 234 2.53 5.52 -27.35
CA LEU A 234 3.90 5.35 -26.91
C LEU A 234 4.81 5.05 -28.09
N PRO A 235 6.08 5.47 -28.08
CA PRO A 235 7.03 5.19 -29.17
C PRO A 235 7.47 3.72 -29.25
N TYR A 236 6.96 2.86 -28.36
CA TYR A 236 7.23 1.43 -28.25
C TYR A 236 5.95 0.66 -27.94
N ASN A 237 5.93 -0.65 -28.14
CA ASN A 237 4.90 -1.53 -27.59
C ASN A 237 5.36 -2.03 -26.21
N THR A 238 4.44 -2.15 -25.28
CA THR A 238 4.72 -2.53 -23.88
C THR A 238 5.30 -3.94 -23.73
N ALA A 239 5.19 -4.78 -24.77
CA ALA A 239 5.78 -6.12 -24.84
C ALA A 239 7.19 -6.17 -25.45
N ASP A 240 7.73 -5.06 -25.97
CA ASP A 240 9.01 -5.10 -26.70
C ASP A 240 10.21 -4.88 -25.77
N GLU A 241 10.11 -4.01 -24.78
CA GLU A 241 11.20 -3.67 -23.87
C GLU A 241 10.71 -3.33 -22.43
N PHE A 242 11.65 -3.34 -21.48
CA PHE A 242 11.36 -2.99 -20.10
C PHE A 242 11.29 -1.47 -19.92
N HIS A 243 10.27 -1.03 -19.20
CA HIS A 243 10.11 0.34 -18.75
C HIS A 243 9.79 0.41 -17.24
N ILE A 244 10.03 1.57 -16.65
CA ILE A 244 9.69 1.84 -15.25
C ILE A 244 8.34 2.56 -15.22
N TYR A 245 7.39 2.00 -14.51
CA TYR A 245 6.06 2.55 -14.30
C TYR A 245 5.86 2.80 -12.81
N GLY A 246 5.40 3.99 -12.45
CA GLY A 246 5.25 4.34 -11.04
C GLY A 246 4.10 5.28 -10.79
N ALA A 247 3.69 5.34 -9.52
CA ALA A 247 2.71 6.29 -9.01
C ALA A 247 3.15 6.85 -7.65
N GLU A 248 3.05 8.17 -7.50
CA GLU A 248 3.10 8.85 -6.21
C GLU A 248 1.66 9.10 -5.75
N TRP A 249 1.28 8.45 -4.69
CA TRP A 249 -0.04 8.53 -4.09
C TRP A 249 0.04 9.28 -2.75
N GLY A 250 -0.60 10.44 -2.69
CA GLY A 250 -0.71 11.26 -1.49
C GLY A 250 -2.14 11.30 -0.96
N LYS A 251 -2.34 12.08 0.10
CA LYS A 251 -3.65 12.24 0.73
C LYS A 251 -4.71 12.83 -0.22
N ASP A 252 -4.28 13.74 -1.08
CA ASP A 252 -5.15 14.57 -1.92
C ASP A 252 -4.65 14.69 -3.37
N TYR A 253 -3.70 13.83 -3.77
CA TYR A 253 -3.16 13.81 -5.12
C TYR A 253 -2.71 12.41 -5.56
N LEU A 254 -2.70 12.22 -6.88
CA LEU A 254 -2.11 11.08 -7.57
C LEU A 254 -1.25 11.60 -8.72
N LYS A 255 0.02 11.21 -8.76
CA LYS A 255 0.93 11.47 -9.88
C LYS A 255 1.35 10.15 -10.50
N VAL A 256 1.37 10.10 -11.83
CA VAL A 256 1.75 8.92 -12.60
C VAL A 256 3.04 9.19 -13.34
N TYR A 257 3.93 8.22 -13.34
CA TYR A 257 5.26 8.34 -13.91
C TYR A 257 5.58 7.19 -14.86
N ARG A 258 6.35 7.49 -15.89
CA ARG A 258 6.97 6.52 -16.78
C ARG A 258 8.44 6.87 -16.96
N ASP A 259 9.33 5.88 -16.72
CA ASP A 259 10.78 6.08 -16.76
C ASP A 259 11.25 7.30 -15.94
N GLY A 260 10.63 7.50 -14.79
CA GLY A 260 10.88 8.62 -13.89
C GLY A 260 10.30 9.97 -14.34
N GLN A 261 9.67 10.03 -15.51
CA GLN A 261 9.05 11.26 -16.02
C GLN A 261 7.58 11.32 -15.64
N LEU A 262 7.14 12.46 -15.09
CA LEU A 262 5.73 12.71 -14.77
C LEU A 262 4.89 12.72 -16.04
N THR A 263 3.89 11.85 -16.14
CA THR A 263 2.97 11.75 -17.28
C THR A 263 1.59 12.33 -16.97
N ALA A 264 1.16 12.22 -15.72
CA ALA A 264 -0.11 12.79 -15.27
C ALA A 264 -0.06 13.21 -13.79
N HIS A 265 -0.88 14.18 -13.42
CA HIS A 265 -1.09 14.64 -12.06
C HIS A 265 -2.57 14.95 -11.87
N PHE A 266 -3.18 14.35 -10.87
CA PHE A 266 -4.59 14.52 -10.50
C PHE A 266 -4.66 14.93 -9.05
N THR A 267 -5.60 15.80 -8.74
CA THR A 267 -5.90 16.22 -7.37
C THR A 267 -7.27 15.71 -6.94
N GLN A 268 -7.49 15.60 -5.65
CA GLN A 268 -8.79 15.25 -5.08
C GLN A 268 -9.88 16.23 -5.57
N ASP A 269 -9.56 17.53 -5.65
CA ASP A 269 -10.51 18.56 -6.11
C ASP A 269 -10.90 18.37 -7.58
N GLU A 270 -9.96 17.93 -8.44
CA GLU A 270 -10.23 17.67 -9.86
C GLU A 270 -11.05 16.39 -10.07
N LEU A 271 -10.78 15.34 -9.30
CA LEU A 271 -11.51 14.09 -9.38
C LEU A 271 -12.86 14.13 -8.64
N GLY A 272 -12.98 14.99 -7.64
CA GLY A 272 -14.23 15.16 -6.89
C GLY A 272 -14.75 13.84 -6.34
N ILE A 273 -15.95 13.43 -6.76
CA ILE A 273 -16.61 12.19 -6.30
C ILE A 273 -15.84 10.92 -6.67
N ASP A 274 -14.99 10.95 -7.71
CA ASP A 274 -14.20 9.80 -8.13
C ASP A 274 -12.95 9.60 -7.27
N TRP A 275 -12.63 10.54 -6.36
CA TRP A 275 -11.55 10.38 -5.40
C TRP A 275 -11.97 9.45 -4.27
N VAL A 276 -11.33 8.29 -4.19
CA VAL A 276 -11.61 7.27 -3.15
C VAL A 276 -10.35 6.72 -2.48
N LEU A 277 -9.17 7.22 -2.83
CA LEU A 277 -7.87 6.68 -2.44
C LEU A 277 -7.46 7.10 -1.00
N ASN A 278 -8.26 6.71 -0.01
CA ASN A 278 -8.14 7.16 1.37
C ASN A 278 -7.72 6.08 2.36
N ASN A 279 -7.68 4.82 1.93
CA ASN A 279 -7.45 3.68 2.81
C ASN A 279 -6.17 2.95 2.46
N PRO A 280 -5.52 2.24 3.39
CA PRO A 280 -4.38 1.41 3.07
C PRO A 280 -4.70 0.38 2.00
N MET A 281 -3.75 0.14 1.09
CA MET A 281 -3.87 -0.79 -0.03
C MET A 281 -2.75 -1.81 -0.02
N GLU A 282 -3.05 -3.03 -0.42
CA GLU A 282 -2.07 -4.01 -0.86
C GLU A 282 -1.84 -3.92 -2.36
N ILE A 283 -0.66 -4.36 -2.82
CA ILE A 283 -0.25 -4.35 -4.22
C ILE A 283 -0.47 -5.71 -4.84
N TRP A 284 -0.97 -5.69 -6.07
CA TRP A 284 -1.16 -6.85 -6.94
C TRP A 284 -0.31 -6.73 -8.20
N LEU A 285 0.26 -7.86 -8.61
CA LEU A 285 0.92 -8.07 -9.88
C LEU A 285 0.29 -9.29 -10.53
N ASP A 286 -0.37 -9.11 -11.66
CA ASP A 286 -1.05 -10.21 -12.32
C ASP A 286 -1.10 -10.09 -13.83
N SER A 287 -1.60 -11.16 -14.45
CA SER A 287 -1.94 -11.22 -15.88
C SER A 287 -3.29 -11.89 -16.04
N GLU A 288 -4.19 -11.27 -16.80
CA GLU A 288 -5.54 -11.74 -16.99
C GLU A 288 -5.97 -11.70 -18.48
N VAL A 289 -7.02 -12.43 -18.80
CA VAL A 289 -7.72 -12.29 -20.08
C VAL A 289 -8.74 -11.16 -19.99
N PHE A 290 -8.58 -10.14 -20.84
CA PHE A 290 -9.63 -9.15 -21.10
C PHE A 290 -10.40 -9.54 -22.36
N LYS A 291 -11.40 -10.41 -22.21
CA LYS A 291 -12.14 -11.00 -23.34
C LYS A 291 -12.73 -9.99 -24.33
N TRP A 292 -13.01 -8.77 -23.88
CA TRP A 292 -13.47 -7.68 -24.76
C TRP A 292 -12.35 -7.08 -25.63
N LEU A 293 -11.09 -7.43 -25.37
CA LEU A 293 -9.91 -7.14 -26.20
C LEU A 293 -9.39 -8.38 -26.92
N GLY A 294 -10.12 -9.51 -26.78
CA GLY A 294 -9.79 -10.80 -27.36
C GLY A 294 -9.29 -11.83 -26.35
N VAL A 295 -9.02 -13.02 -26.85
CA VAL A 295 -8.48 -14.14 -26.06
C VAL A 295 -7.22 -14.64 -26.77
N PRO A 296 -6.12 -14.98 -26.06
CA PRO A 296 -4.92 -15.49 -26.70
C PRO A 296 -5.18 -16.84 -27.36
N HIS A 297 -4.51 -17.08 -28.48
CA HIS A 297 -4.47 -18.42 -29.10
C HIS A 297 -3.38 -19.27 -28.45
N GLN A 298 -3.50 -20.58 -28.57
CA GLN A 298 -2.52 -21.52 -28.02
C GLN A 298 -1.09 -21.21 -28.50
N GLU A 299 -0.93 -20.79 -29.75
CA GLU A 299 0.36 -20.51 -30.37
C GLU A 299 1.07 -19.26 -29.84
N GLU A 300 0.34 -18.41 -29.09
CA GLU A 300 0.88 -17.24 -28.44
C GLU A 300 1.42 -17.54 -27.02
N LEU A 301 1.23 -18.77 -26.56
CA LEU A 301 1.57 -19.20 -25.23
C LEU A 301 2.64 -20.30 -25.24
N PRO A 302 3.55 -20.39 -24.25
CA PRO A 302 3.56 -19.55 -23.04
C PRO A 302 4.03 -18.12 -23.32
N ALA A 303 3.55 -17.18 -22.50
CA ALA A 303 3.99 -15.80 -22.51
C ALA A 303 4.19 -15.30 -21.07
N ASP A 304 5.27 -14.56 -20.84
CA ASP A 304 5.64 -14.10 -19.51
C ASP A 304 5.45 -12.57 -19.39
N PHE A 305 4.71 -12.14 -18.39
CA PHE A 305 4.79 -10.79 -17.86
C PHE A 305 5.98 -10.76 -16.91
N GLU A 306 7.05 -10.06 -17.31
CA GLU A 306 8.34 -10.04 -16.62
C GLU A 306 8.48 -8.78 -15.78
N ILE A 307 8.91 -8.92 -14.54
CA ILE A 307 9.09 -7.84 -13.57
C ILE A 307 10.48 -7.96 -12.94
N GLU A 308 11.36 -6.96 -13.18
CA GLU A 308 12.71 -6.95 -12.61
C GLU A 308 12.71 -6.60 -11.11
N TYR A 309 11.86 -5.68 -10.71
CA TYR A 309 11.66 -5.33 -9.31
C TYR A 309 10.29 -4.67 -9.09
N MET A 310 9.83 -4.72 -7.85
CA MET A 310 8.75 -3.90 -7.33
C MET A 310 9.24 -3.19 -6.07
N ARG A 311 9.13 -1.86 -6.03
CA ARG A 311 9.63 -1.04 -4.93
C ARG A 311 8.60 -0.05 -4.46
N VAL A 312 8.55 0.14 -3.16
CA VAL A 312 7.70 1.12 -2.49
C VAL A 312 8.58 2.01 -1.61
N TRP A 313 8.35 3.31 -1.69
CA TRP A 313 8.98 4.29 -0.78
C TRP A 313 7.90 5.07 -0.07
N GLN A 314 8.22 5.47 1.14
CA GLN A 314 7.39 6.38 1.91
C GLN A 314 8.25 7.57 2.37
N LYS A 315 7.67 8.77 2.32
CA LYS A 315 8.34 9.95 2.85
C LYS A 315 8.45 9.82 4.36
N THR A 316 9.62 10.12 4.89
CA THR A 316 9.72 10.47 6.30
C THR A 316 9.18 11.88 6.40
N ASP A 317 8.07 12.04 7.06
CA ASP A 317 7.61 13.36 7.42
C ASP A 317 8.46 13.90 8.59
N ASP A 318 9.72 14.22 8.31
CA ASP A 318 10.61 14.91 9.26
C ASP A 318 10.07 16.30 9.63
N ASN A 319 9.10 16.78 8.86
CA ASN A 319 8.34 18.00 9.06
C ASN A 319 6.93 17.74 9.61
N LEU A 320 6.72 16.75 10.45
CA LEU A 320 5.51 16.66 11.27
C LEU A 320 5.39 17.88 12.21
N LEU A 321 5.50 19.06 11.63
CA LEU A 321 5.09 20.32 12.26
C LEU A 321 3.57 20.38 12.35
N ALA A 322 2.85 19.71 11.43
CA ALA A 322 1.42 19.52 11.51
C ALA A 322 1.09 18.37 12.49
N PRO A 323 0.17 18.58 13.44
CA PRO A 323 -0.29 17.52 14.32
C PRO A 323 -0.92 16.37 13.52
N GLN A 324 -0.64 15.11 13.91
CA GLN A 324 -1.37 13.96 13.42
C GLN A 324 -2.65 13.79 14.20
N PHE A 325 -3.80 13.78 13.52
CA PHE A 325 -5.12 13.61 14.13
C PHE A 325 -5.65 12.21 13.87
N TYR A 326 -6.08 11.55 14.92
CA TYR A 326 -6.73 10.24 14.88
C TYR A 326 -8.11 10.37 15.53
N GLY A 327 -9.07 10.78 14.72
CA GLY A 327 -10.47 10.95 15.14
C GLY A 327 -11.32 9.72 14.84
N PHE A 328 -12.63 9.88 15.01
CA PHE A 328 -13.64 8.83 14.82
C PHE A 328 -14.70 9.25 13.79
N GLU A 329 -14.36 10.18 12.91
CA GLU A 329 -15.29 10.75 11.94
C GLU A 329 -15.65 9.77 10.81
N GLY A 330 -14.75 8.86 10.53
CA GLY A 330 -15.01 7.78 9.58
C GLY A 330 -15.71 6.58 10.20
N PRO A 331 -16.27 5.70 9.38
CA PRO A 331 -16.91 4.49 9.87
C PRO A 331 -15.89 3.55 10.53
N ILE A 332 -16.32 2.91 11.61
CA ILE A 332 -15.58 1.81 12.23
C ILE A 332 -15.92 0.51 11.49
N LEU A 333 -14.91 -0.28 11.18
CA LEU A 333 -15.09 -1.62 10.62
C LEU A 333 -15.12 -2.64 11.76
N TYR A 334 -16.24 -3.35 11.89
CA TYR A 334 -16.44 -4.39 12.89
C TYR A 334 -16.20 -5.76 12.25
N GLU A 335 -14.94 -6.26 12.33
CA GLU A 335 -14.52 -7.49 11.65
C GLU A 335 -13.38 -8.21 12.36
N ASP A 336 -13.45 -9.54 12.37
CA ASP A 336 -12.42 -10.38 13.00
C ASP A 336 -11.14 -10.47 12.16
N ASN A 337 -11.24 -10.28 10.86
CA ASN A 337 -10.11 -10.26 9.94
C ASN A 337 -10.38 -9.22 8.83
N PRO A 338 -9.88 -8.00 8.98
CA PRO A 338 -10.11 -6.93 8.02
C PRO A 338 -9.30 -7.17 6.75
N LYS A 339 -9.70 -8.15 5.96
CA LYS A 339 -9.31 -8.21 4.55
C LYS A 339 -9.91 -7.01 3.83
N PRO A 340 -9.30 -6.48 2.77
CA PRO A 340 -9.96 -5.47 1.95
C PRO A 340 -11.23 -6.07 1.37
N LEU A 341 -12.35 -5.61 1.85
CA LEU A 341 -13.67 -6.06 1.39
C LEU A 341 -14.09 -5.20 0.21
N THR A 342 -13.34 -5.33 -0.84
CA THR A 342 -13.45 -4.51 -2.03
C THR A 342 -14.69 -4.79 -2.86
N MET A 343 -15.28 -5.98 -2.76
CA MET A 343 -16.37 -6.40 -3.61
C MET A 343 -17.60 -6.86 -2.83
N ASN A 344 -17.86 -6.31 -1.66
CA ASN A 344 -19.10 -6.63 -0.96
C ASN A 344 -20.21 -5.64 -1.36
N PRO A 345 -21.15 -6.04 -2.24
CA PRO A 345 -22.21 -5.15 -2.71
C PRO A 345 -23.23 -4.78 -1.63
N GLU A 346 -23.17 -5.42 -0.45
CA GLU A 346 -24.09 -5.18 0.66
C GLU A 346 -23.66 -4.07 1.59
N ARG A 347 -22.41 -3.61 1.49
CA ARG A 347 -21.89 -2.54 2.35
C ARG A 347 -22.17 -1.17 1.76
N SER A 348 -22.91 -0.37 2.51
CA SER A 348 -23.29 1.01 2.14
C SER A 348 -22.49 2.05 2.92
N ILE A 349 -21.18 1.84 3.10
CA ILE A 349 -20.32 2.78 3.82
C ILE A 349 -19.69 3.74 2.82
N PRO A 350 -19.96 5.06 2.91
CA PRO A 350 -19.36 6.05 2.01
C PRO A 350 -17.82 6.03 2.10
N ASN A 351 -17.15 6.21 0.96
CA ASN A 351 -15.70 6.35 0.89
C ASN A 351 -15.18 7.76 1.22
N ASP A 352 -16.04 8.67 1.66
CA ASP A 352 -15.69 10.05 1.97
C ASP A 352 -14.76 10.17 3.17
N TYR A 353 -14.70 9.14 4.01
CA TYR A 353 -13.91 9.12 5.23
C TYR A 353 -12.90 7.98 5.24
N GLN A 354 -11.75 8.25 5.83
CA GLN A 354 -10.75 7.23 6.09
C GLN A 354 -11.28 6.20 7.09
N LYS A 355 -11.26 4.92 6.74
CA LYS A 355 -11.66 3.81 7.60
C LYS A 355 -10.48 3.38 8.46
N PHE A 356 -10.17 4.21 9.45
CA PHE A 356 -8.97 4.06 10.25
C PHE A 356 -9.12 3.02 11.37
N TRP A 357 -10.31 2.91 11.97
CA TRP A 357 -10.49 2.06 13.14
C TRP A 357 -11.15 0.72 12.78
N LEU A 358 -10.55 -0.35 13.30
CA LEU A 358 -11.00 -1.73 13.17
C LEU A 358 -11.30 -2.27 14.56
N ILE A 359 -12.47 -2.90 14.73
CA ILE A 359 -12.89 -3.50 15.98
C ILE A 359 -13.33 -4.93 15.70
N ASP A 360 -12.75 -5.92 16.42
CA ASP A 360 -13.14 -7.32 16.27
C ASP A 360 -14.56 -7.57 16.79
N THR A 361 -15.18 -8.68 16.36
CA THR A 361 -16.54 -9.04 16.73
C THR A 361 -16.72 -9.17 18.24
N ALA A 362 -15.70 -9.66 18.96
CA ALA A 362 -15.76 -9.81 20.42
C ALA A 362 -15.73 -8.45 21.12
N SER A 363 -15.05 -7.45 20.56
CA SER A 363 -14.94 -6.08 21.08
C SER A 363 -16.12 -5.19 20.68
N ALA A 364 -16.81 -5.52 19.57
CA ALA A 364 -17.85 -4.68 18.95
C ALA A 364 -19.03 -4.32 19.86
N LYS A 365 -19.34 -5.13 20.86
CA LYS A 365 -20.38 -4.81 21.85
C LYS A 365 -19.93 -3.84 22.94
N TYR A 366 -18.62 -3.60 23.06
CA TYR A 366 -18.04 -2.72 24.08
C TYR A 366 -17.47 -1.44 23.50
N PHE A 367 -16.88 -1.51 22.29
CA PHE A 367 -16.41 -0.34 21.57
C PHE A 367 -17.35 -0.05 20.40
N ILE A 368 -18.00 1.11 20.44
CA ILE A 368 -18.96 1.55 19.43
C ILE A 368 -18.69 3.00 19.02
N LEU A 369 -19.09 3.34 17.81
CA LEU A 369 -19.12 4.72 17.34
C LEU A 369 -20.32 5.43 17.98
N ASN A 370 -20.12 6.60 18.57
CA ASN A 370 -21.17 7.40 19.17
C ASN A 370 -21.33 8.75 18.46
N GLU A 371 -22.52 8.99 17.91
CA GLU A 371 -22.85 10.22 17.15
C GLU A 371 -23.39 11.35 18.05
N GLY A 372 -23.54 11.13 19.35
CA GLY A 372 -24.17 12.09 20.27
C GLY A 372 -23.21 12.76 21.26
N MET A 373 -22.03 12.20 21.44
CA MET A 373 -21.04 12.64 22.43
C MET A 373 -19.69 12.80 21.79
N TYR A 374 -19.28 14.01 21.46
CA TYR A 374 -18.01 14.33 20.79
C TYR A 374 -17.50 15.70 21.24
N THR A 375 -16.24 16.01 20.97
CA THR A 375 -15.63 17.32 21.18
C THR A 375 -15.46 18.09 19.88
N THR A 376 -15.07 17.41 18.82
CA THR A 376 -15.04 17.97 17.47
C THR A 376 -15.66 16.99 16.47
N GLY A 377 -16.00 17.44 15.28
CA GLY A 377 -16.64 16.59 14.29
C GLY A 377 -18.06 16.21 14.67
N VAL A 378 -18.40 14.94 14.52
CA VAL A 378 -19.75 14.38 14.78
C VAL A 378 -19.72 13.05 15.55
N ASN A 379 -18.55 12.48 15.79
CA ASN A 379 -18.41 11.15 16.39
C ASN A 379 -17.31 11.07 17.45
N SER A 380 -17.43 10.09 18.35
CA SER A 380 -16.39 9.65 19.27
C SER A 380 -16.40 8.14 19.43
N LEU A 381 -15.34 7.55 19.99
CA LEU A 381 -15.32 6.16 20.42
C LEU A 381 -15.95 6.04 21.81
N GLU A 382 -17.04 5.29 21.93
CA GLU A 382 -17.67 4.96 23.20
C GLU A 382 -17.21 3.58 23.68
N PHE A 383 -16.73 3.50 24.92
CA PHE A 383 -16.77 2.26 25.68
C PHE A 383 -18.16 2.15 26.30
N ALA A 384 -18.95 1.17 25.86
CA ALA A 384 -20.39 1.09 26.15
C ALA A 384 -20.72 0.86 27.62
N GLY A 385 -19.72 0.48 28.42
CA GLY A 385 -19.95 0.12 29.82
C GLY A 385 -20.83 -1.13 29.91
N PHE A 386 -21.34 -1.41 31.11
CA PHE A 386 -22.30 -2.50 31.33
C PHE A 386 -23.04 -2.36 32.69
N GLY A 387 -24.19 -3.01 32.75
CA GLY A 387 -25.14 -2.92 33.88
C GLY A 387 -24.78 -3.80 35.08
N LYS A 388 -25.74 -3.93 36.03
CA LYS A 388 -25.51 -4.58 37.33
C LYS A 388 -25.12 -6.07 37.22
N ASN A 389 -25.68 -6.80 36.24
CA ASN A 389 -25.49 -8.24 36.08
C ASN A 389 -24.58 -8.58 34.89
N GLU A 390 -23.92 -7.59 34.35
CA GLU A 390 -23.05 -7.71 33.19
C GLU A 390 -21.61 -7.51 33.62
N LYS A 391 -20.70 -8.10 32.89
CA LYS A 391 -19.24 -7.99 33.09
C LYS A 391 -18.52 -8.08 31.73
N LEU A 392 -17.27 -7.67 31.73
CA LEU A 392 -16.42 -7.89 30.56
C LEU A 392 -16.17 -9.40 30.39
N GLU A 393 -16.62 -9.96 29.27
CA GLU A 393 -16.54 -11.41 29.00
C GLU A 393 -15.16 -11.80 28.45
N THR A 394 -14.52 -10.90 27.73
CA THR A 394 -13.18 -11.09 27.12
C THR A 394 -12.08 -10.59 28.07
N ASP A 395 -10.84 -11.03 27.86
CA ASP A 395 -9.70 -10.56 28.63
C ASP A 395 -9.35 -9.10 28.31
N LYS A 396 -9.67 -8.66 27.11
CA LYS A 396 -9.50 -7.28 26.64
C LYS A 396 -10.46 -6.94 25.51
N VAL A 397 -10.63 -5.66 25.31
CA VAL A 397 -11.37 -5.04 24.20
C VAL A 397 -10.41 -4.14 23.45
N VAL A 398 -10.37 -4.23 22.13
CA VAL A 398 -9.38 -3.54 21.30
C VAL A 398 -10.04 -2.85 20.11
N ALA A 399 -9.65 -1.58 19.89
CA ALA A 399 -9.82 -0.90 18.63
C ALA A 399 -8.41 -0.63 18.06
N LEU A 400 -8.16 -0.95 16.80
CA LEU A 400 -6.82 -0.83 16.19
C LEU A 400 -6.88 -0.20 14.81
N SER A 401 -5.79 0.46 14.43
CA SER A 401 -5.62 0.93 13.06
C SER A 401 -5.28 -0.23 12.13
N PRO A 402 -5.46 -0.10 10.81
CA PRO A 402 -4.82 -0.99 9.85
C PRO A 402 -3.29 -0.97 10.01
N GLU A 403 -2.63 -2.06 9.62
CA GLU A 403 -1.18 -2.07 9.47
C GLU A 403 -0.75 -1.05 8.41
N GLY A 404 0.37 -0.37 8.64
CA GLY A 404 0.91 0.61 7.70
C GLY A 404 0.18 1.96 7.66
N ALA A 405 -0.91 2.14 8.42
CA ALA A 405 -1.62 3.43 8.48
C ALA A 405 -0.92 4.46 9.38
N ILE A 406 0.11 4.05 10.12
CA ILE A 406 0.88 4.90 11.02
C ILE A 406 2.27 5.15 10.44
N ASN A 407 2.64 6.41 10.29
CA ASN A 407 3.97 6.81 9.84
C ASN A 407 4.50 7.96 10.70
N ILE A 408 4.94 7.63 11.92
CA ILE A 408 5.46 8.60 12.88
C ILE A 408 6.99 8.49 12.92
N PRO A 409 7.74 9.58 12.74
CA PRO A 409 9.20 9.57 12.80
C PRO A 409 9.73 9.28 14.21
N SER A 410 11.04 9.08 14.34
CA SER A 410 11.71 9.07 15.64
C SER A 410 11.70 10.47 16.28
N GLY A 411 11.68 10.53 17.59
CA GLY A 411 11.75 11.80 18.34
C GLY A 411 10.83 11.87 19.55
N GLU A 412 10.69 13.09 20.05
CA GLU A 412 9.84 13.39 21.19
C GLU A 412 8.52 14.03 20.75
N PHE A 413 7.41 13.55 21.30
CA PHE A 413 6.07 14.02 20.94
C PHE A 413 5.21 14.28 22.18
N GLU A 414 4.24 15.16 22.02
CA GLU A 414 3.08 15.27 22.92
C GLU A 414 1.92 14.54 22.28
N LEU A 415 1.39 13.53 22.96
CA LEU A 415 0.12 12.90 22.68
C LEU A 415 -0.93 13.56 23.55
N SER A 416 -2.03 14.01 22.95
CA SER A 416 -3.20 14.52 23.67
C SER A 416 -4.47 13.81 23.20
N LEU A 417 -5.44 13.68 24.07
CA LEU A 417 -6.76 13.13 23.74
C LEU A 417 -7.81 13.73 24.69
N ASN A 418 -9.05 13.74 24.23
CA ASN A 418 -10.18 14.13 25.04
C ASN A 418 -10.91 12.90 25.57
N VAL A 419 -11.24 12.89 26.85
CA VAL A 419 -11.98 11.81 27.52
C VAL A 419 -13.17 12.39 28.27
N TYR A 420 -14.32 11.76 28.10
CA TYR A 420 -15.51 12.04 28.90
C TYR A 420 -15.91 10.79 29.67
N LEU A 421 -16.23 10.94 30.94
CA LEU A 421 -16.51 9.83 31.83
C LEU A 421 -17.90 9.99 32.45
N GLU A 422 -18.78 9.01 32.21
CA GLU A 422 -20.12 8.98 32.79
C GLU A 422 -20.12 8.76 34.32
N GLN A 423 -21.29 8.98 34.96
CA GLN A 423 -21.48 8.65 36.36
C GLN A 423 -21.42 7.14 36.58
N GLY A 424 -20.76 6.72 37.64
CA GLY A 424 -20.66 5.32 38.02
C GLY A 424 -19.25 4.85 38.33
N ARG A 425 -19.04 3.54 38.39
CA ARG A 425 -17.75 2.94 38.62
C ARG A 425 -16.94 3.00 37.32
N ALA A 426 -15.84 3.75 37.32
CA ALA A 426 -14.99 3.87 36.14
C ALA A 426 -14.19 2.60 35.90
N VAL A 427 -13.87 2.38 34.65
CA VAL A 427 -12.64 1.69 34.23
C VAL A 427 -11.46 2.44 34.85
N LYS A 428 -10.49 1.72 35.42
CA LYS A 428 -9.35 2.36 36.10
C LYS A 428 -8.47 3.09 35.08
N GLN A 429 -8.15 2.43 33.99
CA GLN A 429 -7.34 2.95 32.90
C GLN A 429 -7.64 2.20 31.61
N PHE A 430 -7.30 2.81 30.50
CA PHE A 430 -7.14 2.14 29.20
C PHE A 430 -5.76 2.45 28.64
N TYR A 431 -5.39 1.80 27.56
CA TYR A 431 -4.05 1.93 26.99
C TYR A 431 -4.14 2.43 25.56
N LEU A 432 -3.32 3.40 25.24
CA LEU A 432 -2.94 3.71 23.87
C LEU A 432 -1.59 3.04 23.58
N SER A 433 -1.44 2.39 22.45
CA SER A 433 -0.17 1.76 22.14
C SER A 433 0.18 1.81 20.64
N PHE A 434 1.47 1.79 20.38
CA PHE A 434 2.05 1.54 19.07
C PHE A 434 2.73 0.17 19.10
N GLU A 435 2.70 -0.55 17.99
CA GLU A 435 3.26 -1.90 17.96
C GLU A 435 4.71 -1.93 17.50
N ASN A 436 5.10 -1.07 16.59
CA ASN A 436 6.43 -1.14 16.03
C ASN A 436 7.02 0.25 15.64
N PRO A 437 7.86 0.85 16.48
CA PRO A 437 8.36 0.31 17.75
C PRO A 437 7.29 0.27 18.83
N LYS A 438 7.37 -0.77 19.66
CA LYS A 438 6.38 -0.98 20.73
C LYS A 438 6.46 0.14 21.76
N LEU A 439 5.32 0.76 22.01
CA LEU A 439 5.15 1.80 23.02
C LEU A 439 3.75 1.68 23.61
N GLU A 440 3.64 1.55 24.93
CA GLU A 440 2.38 1.48 25.65
C GLU A 440 2.23 2.68 26.57
N ILE A 441 1.08 3.32 26.52
CA ILE A 441 0.77 4.58 27.21
C ILE A 441 -0.50 4.39 28.04
N PRO A 442 -0.40 4.17 29.34
CA PRO A 442 -1.58 4.06 30.20
C PRO A 442 -2.26 5.42 30.35
N ILE A 443 -3.58 5.42 30.19
CA ILE A 443 -4.46 6.57 30.36
C ILE A 443 -5.30 6.32 31.62
N ASP A 444 -4.91 6.91 32.73
CA ASP A 444 -5.59 6.79 34.04
C ASP A 444 -6.90 7.60 34.06
N LEU A 445 -7.99 6.94 34.36
CA LEU A 445 -9.32 7.53 34.45
C LEU A 445 -9.77 7.81 35.91
N SER A 446 -9.01 7.35 36.90
CA SER A 446 -9.42 7.34 38.31
C SER A 446 -9.66 8.72 38.91
N GLY A 447 -8.89 9.71 38.46
CA GLY A 447 -8.97 11.10 38.93
C GLY A 447 -9.79 12.04 38.05
N LEU A 448 -10.44 11.55 37.00
CA LEU A 448 -11.17 12.43 36.09
C LEU A 448 -12.51 12.86 36.63
N GLU A 449 -12.85 14.13 36.39
CA GLU A 449 -14.18 14.70 36.69
C GLU A 449 -15.24 13.99 35.82
N ARG A 450 -16.40 13.68 36.47
CA ARG A 450 -17.51 13.03 35.77
C ARG A 450 -18.33 14.03 34.98
N ARG A 451 -18.91 13.59 33.88
CA ARG A 451 -19.80 14.38 33.00
C ARG A 451 -19.12 15.63 32.41
N LYS A 452 -17.83 15.53 32.16
CA LYS A 452 -17.05 16.61 31.59
C LYS A 452 -15.98 16.07 30.69
N TRP A 453 -15.81 16.67 29.54
CA TRP A 453 -14.67 16.42 28.67
C TRP A 453 -13.38 16.92 29.34
N THR A 454 -12.39 16.09 29.39
CA THR A 454 -11.07 16.40 29.97
C THR A 454 -9.99 16.04 28.95
N THR A 455 -9.15 17.04 28.64
CA THR A 455 -7.99 16.79 27.78
C THR A 455 -6.85 16.21 28.60
N ILE A 456 -6.40 15.02 28.23
CA ILE A 456 -5.24 14.34 28.81
C ILE A 456 -4.04 14.54 27.89
N LYS A 457 -2.88 14.86 28.46
CA LYS A 457 -1.62 15.01 27.72
C LYS A 457 -0.56 14.08 28.25
N LYS A 458 0.19 13.46 27.35
CA LYS A 458 1.31 12.57 27.64
C LYS A 458 2.51 12.92 26.76
N LYS A 459 3.69 12.97 27.34
CA LYS A 459 4.94 13.03 26.57
C LYS A 459 5.32 11.60 26.18
N ILE A 460 5.65 11.40 24.93
CA ILE A 460 6.06 10.11 24.40
C ILE A 460 7.37 10.26 23.61
N SER A 461 8.22 9.24 23.71
CA SER A 461 9.48 9.14 22.96
C SER A 461 9.40 7.96 22.03
N ARG A 462 9.76 8.18 20.76
CA ARG A 462 9.89 7.12 19.76
C ARG A 462 11.34 6.98 19.34
N PRO A 463 12.02 5.89 19.74
CA PRO A 463 13.46 5.72 19.46
C PRO A 463 13.75 5.51 17.98
N THR A 464 12.80 4.94 17.24
CA THR A 464 12.86 4.75 15.79
C THR A 464 11.53 5.19 15.17
N ARG A 465 11.52 5.43 13.85
CA ARG A 465 10.27 5.68 13.12
C ARG A 465 9.36 4.44 13.11
N SER A 466 8.11 4.65 12.79
CA SER A 466 7.16 3.55 12.53
C SER A 466 7.70 2.63 11.44
N SER A 467 7.56 1.32 11.66
CA SER A 467 7.69 0.34 10.58
C SER A 467 6.40 0.27 9.77
N THR A 468 6.44 -0.43 8.65
CA THR A 468 5.25 -0.70 7.82
C THR A 468 4.21 -1.59 8.48
N SER A 469 4.59 -2.29 9.55
CA SER A 469 3.68 -3.06 10.39
C SER A 469 3.24 -2.33 11.65
N ASP A 470 3.54 -1.02 11.78
CA ASP A 470 3.10 -0.27 12.95
C ASP A 470 1.58 -0.10 12.95
N GLN A 471 1.00 -0.30 14.11
CA GLN A 471 -0.43 -0.13 14.37
C GLN A 471 -0.63 0.72 15.61
N PHE A 472 -1.66 1.54 15.58
CA PHE A 472 -2.13 2.27 16.74
C PHE A 472 -3.31 1.53 17.36
N LYS A 473 -3.31 1.35 18.69
CA LYS A 473 -4.33 0.60 19.42
C LYS A 473 -4.88 1.38 20.59
N ILE A 474 -6.18 1.19 20.82
CA ILE A 474 -6.88 1.57 22.05
C ILE A 474 -7.33 0.27 22.71
N GLU A 475 -6.88 -0.01 23.91
CA GLU A 475 -7.14 -1.28 24.60
C GLU A 475 -7.68 -1.05 26.02
N VAL A 476 -8.78 -1.73 26.34
CA VAL A 476 -9.29 -1.86 27.71
C VAL A 476 -9.09 -3.28 28.20
N ARG A 477 -8.38 -3.46 29.30
CA ARG A 477 -8.08 -4.77 29.89
C ARG A 477 -9.04 -5.12 31.02
N LYS A 478 -9.44 -6.37 31.09
CA LYS A 478 -10.35 -6.87 32.11
C LYS A 478 -9.93 -6.54 33.54
N VAL A 479 -8.63 -6.58 33.81
CA VAL A 479 -8.05 -6.26 35.13
C VAL A 479 -8.27 -4.79 35.57
N ASP A 480 -8.50 -3.91 34.63
CA ASP A 480 -8.76 -2.48 34.86
C ASP A 480 -10.24 -2.14 34.90
N VAL A 481 -11.11 -3.12 34.63
CA VAL A 481 -12.57 -2.94 34.56
C VAL A 481 -13.21 -3.42 35.86
N PRO A 482 -14.17 -2.69 36.43
CA PRO A 482 -15.00 -3.18 37.57
C PRO A 482 -15.66 -4.51 37.17
N GLU A 483 -15.73 -5.47 38.10
CA GLU A 483 -16.34 -6.78 37.83
C GLU A 483 -17.79 -6.68 37.39
N VAL A 484 -18.51 -5.66 37.91
CA VAL A 484 -19.88 -5.36 37.49
C VAL A 484 -20.13 -3.86 37.45
N LYS A 485 -21.04 -3.39 36.65
CA LYS A 485 -21.44 -1.99 36.52
C LYS A 485 -20.31 -1.05 36.09
N ALA A 486 -19.68 -1.30 34.98
CA ALA A 486 -18.73 -0.36 34.41
C ALA A 486 -19.47 0.86 33.81
N ALA A 487 -19.06 2.06 34.20
CA ALA A 487 -19.55 3.30 33.60
C ALA A 487 -19.03 3.44 32.16
N LYS A 488 -19.82 4.05 31.29
CA LYS A 488 -19.38 4.46 29.95
C LYS A 488 -18.28 5.52 30.06
N PHE A 489 -17.37 5.48 29.08
CA PHE A 489 -16.49 6.60 28.78
C PHE A 489 -16.38 6.78 27.25
N TYR A 490 -15.97 7.97 26.86
CA TYR A 490 -15.82 8.35 25.47
C TYR A 490 -14.42 8.88 25.23
N VAL A 491 -13.86 8.59 24.07
CA VAL A 491 -12.55 9.07 23.63
C VAL A 491 -12.72 9.82 22.33
N ASP A 492 -12.07 10.97 22.23
CA ASP A 492 -12.12 11.80 21.06
C ASP A 492 -10.81 12.59 20.86
N ASP A 493 -10.59 13.14 19.66
CA ASP A 493 -9.50 14.04 19.32
C ASP A 493 -8.11 13.53 19.77
N ILE A 494 -7.74 12.33 19.38
CA ILE A 494 -6.39 11.86 19.64
C ILE A 494 -5.42 12.58 18.70
N VAL A 495 -4.48 13.33 19.26
CA VAL A 495 -3.55 14.17 18.52
C VAL A 495 -2.11 13.87 18.95
N ILE A 496 -1.24 13.66 17.99
CA ILE A 496 0.20 13.51 18.19
C ILE A 496 0.92 14.69 17.54
N ARG A 497 1.68 15.41 18.34
CA ARG A 497 2.41 16.61 17.92
C ARG A 497 3.88 16.48 18.30
N LYS A 498 4.79 16.78 17.38
CA LYS A 498 6.23 16.83 17.66
C LYS A 498 6.53 17.93 18.70
N VAL A 499 7.32 17.59 19.71
CA VAL A 499 7.82 18.58 20.66
C VAL A 499 9.00 19.28 20.00
N ARG A 500 8.97 20.62 19.99
CA ARG A 500 10.05 21.44 19.44
C ARG A 500 11.26 21.49 20.37
#